data_9ee393b54eef0f21e20d2edf54c60535
#
_entry.id   9ee393b54eef0f21e20d2edf54c60535
#
_cell.length_a   1.000
_cell.length_b   1.000
_cell.length_c   1.000
_cell.angle_alpha   90.00
_cell.angle_beta   90.00
_cell.angle_gamma   90.00
#
_symmetry.space_group_name_H-M   'P 1'
#
loop_
_entity.id
_entity.type
_entity.pdbx_description
1 polymer ?
#
loop_
_entity_poly.entity_id
_entity_poly.type
_entity_poly.pdbx_seq_one_letter_code
_entity_poly.pdbx_strand_id
1 'polypeptide(L)' 'MNDHEPPPDLSHAGAVVDKAIEYMLGQNLPPIAVASALLGGSLGLLAQSMGDASIVQVLENAMASVRSGELRAEHGPRQ' A
#
# COMPACT_ATOMS: atom_id res chain seq x y z
N MET A 1 26.96 1.88 0.35
CA MET A 1 25.56 2.26 0.08
C MET A 1 24.72 1.01 -0.15
N ASN A 2 23.60 0.92 0.51
CA ASN A 2 22.71 -0.21 0.36
C ASN A 2 21.61 0.13 -0.64
N ASP A 3 21.67 -0.49 -1.81
CA ASP A 3 20.73 -0.22 -2.89
C ASP A 3 19.35 -0.78 -2.64
N HIS A 4 19.20 -1.63 -1.60
CA HIS A 4 17.93 -2.27 -1.30
C HIS A 4 17.09 -1.53 -0.29
N GLU A 5 17.64 -0.49 0.29
CA GLU A 5 16.90 0.29 1.27
C GLU A 5 15.94 1.24 0.55
N PRO A 6 14.69 1.33 1.02
CA PRO A 6 13.77 2.30 0.44
C PRO A 6 14.20 3.72 0.78
N PRO A 7 13.76 4.70 -0.02
CA PRO A 7 14.02 6.10 0.32
C PRO A 7 13.50 6.43 1.72
N PRO A 8 14.16 7.34 2.45
CA PRO A 8 13.72 7.70 3.79
C PRO A 8 12.27 8.15 3.87
N ASP A 9 11.79 8.88 2.87
CA ASP A 9 10.40 9.33 2.88
C ASP A 9 9.43 8.16 2.79
N LEU A 10 9.75 7.19 1.96
CA LEU A 10 8.91 6.01 1.84
C LEU A 10 8.89 5.20 3.13
N SER A 11 10.05 5.03 3.75
CA SER A 11 10.12 4.32 5.02
C SER A 11 9.32 5.02 6.11
N HIS A 12 9.43 6.34 6.17
CA HIS A 12 8.70 7.12 7.15
C HIS A 12 7.19 7.00 6.92
N ALA A 13 6.76 7.20 5.67
CA ALA A 13 5.34 7.11 5.33
C ALA A 13 4.80 5.72 5.63
N GLY A 14 5.58 4.69 5.32
CA GLY A 14 5.17 3.31 5.59
C GLY A 14 4.96 3.07 7.07
N ALA A 15 5.86 3.60 7.91
CA ALA A 15 5.74 3.46 9.35
C ALA A 15 4.48 4.13 9.88
N VAL A 16 4.17 5.32 9.36
CA VAL A 16 2.96 6.03 9.77
C VAL A 16 1.71 5.27 9.34
N VAL A 17 1.71 4.76 8.10
CA VAL A 17 0.57 3.98 7.61
C VAL A 17 0.38 2.73 8.46
N ASP A 18 1.47 2.04 8.81
CA ASP A 18 1.37 0.85 9.65
C ASP A 18 0.74 1.17 10.98
N LYS A 19 1.12 2.27 11.60
CA LYS A 19 0.54 2.68 12.87
C LYS A 19 -0.94 3.01 12.73
N ALA A 20 -1.30 3.66 11.63
CA ALA A 20 -2.71 3.97 11.38
C ALA A 20 -3.53 2.70 11.21
N ILE A 21 -2.98 1.72 10.51
CA ILE A 21 -3.66 0.44 10.32
C ILE A 21 -3.86 -0.24 11.68
N GLU A 22 -2.80 -0.28 12.50
CA GLU A 22 -2.91 -0.88 13.84
C GLU A 22 -4.00 -0.20 14.65
N TYR A 23 -4.04 1.12 14.59
CA TYR A 23 -5.05 1.87 15.33
C TYR A 23 -6.47 1.51 14.87
N MET A 24 -6.67 1.48 13.55
CA MET A 24 -8.00 1.20 13.01
C MET A 24 -8.45 -0.22 13.34
N LEU A 25 -7.54 -1.19 13.23
CA LEU A 25 -7.88 -2.56 13.58
C LEU A 25 -8.19 -2.68 15.07
N GLY A 26 -7.49 -1.91 15.90
CA GLY A 26 -7.76 -1.87 17.33
C GLY A 26 -9.12 -1.27 17.66
N GLN A 27 -9.69 -0.49 16.73
CA GLN A 27 -11.05 0.05 16.89
C GLN A 27 -12.11 -0.90 16.35
N ASN A 28 -11.71 -2.12 16.05
CA ASN A 28 -12.61 -3.18 15.53
C ASN A 28 -13.18 -2.88 14.16
N LEU A 29 -12.48 -2.05 13.38
CA LEU A 29 -12.88 -1.85 11.99
C LEU A 29 -12.45 -3.08 11.19
N PRO A 30 -13.32 -3.58 10.30
CA PRO A 30 -12.95 -4.76 9.51
C PRO A 30 -11.76 -4.46 8.60
N PRO A 31 -10.85 -5.42 8.41
CA PRO A 31 -9.70 -5.19 7.54
C PRO A 31 -10.05 -4.72 6.14
N ILE A 32 -11.15 -5.23 5.56
CA ILE A 32 -11.52 -4.79 4.21
C ILE A 32 -11.94 -3.33 4.19
N ALA A 33 -12.58 -2.85 5.25
CA ALA A 33 -12.95 -1.44 5.34
C ALA A 33 -11.69 -0.57 5.44
N VAL A 34 -10.74 -1.00 6.27
CA VAL A 34 -9.47 -0.29 6.41
C VAL A 34 -8.73 -0.25 5.08
N ALA A 35 -8.63 -1.40 4.41
CA ALA A 35 -7.93 -1.50 3.13
C ALA A 35 -8.60 -0.63 2.07
N SER A 36 -9.94 -0.65 2.01
CA SER A 36 -10.66 0.14 1.02
C SER A 36 -10.47 1.64 1.25
N ALA A 37 -10.47 2.06 2.52
CA ALA A 37 -10.25 3.46 2.84
C ALA A 37 -8.84 3.90 2.44
N LEU A 38 -7.85 3.06 2.72
CA LEU A 38 -6.47 3.36 2.34
C LEU A 38 -6.31 3.43 0.83
N LEU A 39 -6.93 2.51 0.12
CA LEU A 39 -6.85 2.51 -1.34
C LEU A 39 -7.50 3.77 -1.91
N GLY A 40 -8.67 4.15 -1.40
CA GLY A 40 -9.32 5.38 -1.83
C GLY A 40 -8.47 6.61 -1.58
N GLY A 41 -7.86 6.66 -0.39
CA GLY A 41 -6.96 7.76 -0.06
C GLY A 41 -5.74 7.80 -0.98
N SER A 42 -5.20 6.61 -1.30
CA SER A 42 -4.07 6.52 -2.20
C SER A 42 -4.41 7.06 -3.58
N LEU A 43 -5.57 6.68 -4.10
CA LEU A 43 -6.00 7.13 -5.41
C LEU A 43 -6.18 8.65 -5.44
N GLY A 44 -6.73 9.20 -4.36
CA GLY A 44 -6.87 10.65 -4.26
C GLY A 44 -5.54 11.38 -4.30
N LEU A 45 -4.54 10.84 -3.59
CA LEU A 45 -3.20 11.42 -3.62
C LEU A 45 -2.57 11.34 -5.01
N LEU A 46 -2.70 10.18 -5.66
CA LEU A 46 -2.14 10.01 -6.99
C LEU A 46 -2.76 10.97 -7.99
N ALA A 47 -4.07 11.21 -7.86
CA ALA A 47 -4.76 12.13 -8.76
C ALA A 47 -4.25 13.55 -8.64
N GLN A 48 -3.66 13.91 -7.50
CA GLN A 48 -3.11 15.25 -7.33
C GLN A 48 -1.79 15.44 -8.07
N SER A 49 -1.08 14.36 -8.35
CA SER A 49 0.28 14.47 -8.87
C SER A 49 0.50 13.83 -10.22
N MET A 50 -0.46 13.07 -10.74
CA MET A 50 -0.25 12.40 -12.03
C MET A 50 -1.57 12.20 -12.74
N GLY A 51 -1.49 11.98 -14.04
CA GLY A 51 -2.68 11.78 -14.86
C GLY A 51 -3.21 10.37 -14.79
N ASP A 52 -4.38 10.18 -15.38
CA ASP A 52 -5.10 8.91 -15.30
C ASP A 52 -4.28 7.74 -15.83
N ALA A 53 -3.58 7.93 -16.94
CA ALA A 53 -2.82 6.83 -17.53
C ALA A 53 -1.72 6.36 -16.60
N SER A 54 -1.07 7.30 -15.91
CA SER A 54 -0.01 6.95 -14.96
C SER A 54 -0.57 6.23 -13.75
N ILE A 55 -1.74 6.67 -13.29
CA ILE A 55 -2.40 6.01 -12.15
C ILE A 55 -2.77 4.57 -12.52
N VAL A 56 -3.31 4.39 -13.73
CA VAL A 56 -3.64 3.05 -14.21
C VAL A 56 -2.40 2.17 -14.23
N GLN A 57 -1.26 2.73 -14.65
CA GLN A 57 -0.02 1.96 -14.68
C GLN A 57 0.41 1.52 -13.28
N VAL A 58 0.28 2.42 -12.30
CA VAL A 58 0.58 2.08 -10.90
C VAL A 58 -0.30 0.93 -10.44
N LEU A 59 -1.59 1.00 -10.76
CA LEU A 59 -2.53 -0.04 -10.34
C LEU A 59 -2.26 -1.35 -11.07
N GLU A 60 -1.88 -1.28 -12.34
CA GLU A 60 -1.54 -2.50 -13.08
C GLU A 60 -0.33 -3.18 -12.48
N ASN A 61 0.66 -2.40 -12.06
CA ASN A 61 1.84 -2.96 -11.39
C ASN A 61 1.44 -3.64 -10.08
N ALA A 62 0.52 -3.05 -9.33
CA ALA A 62 0.03 -3.65 -8.09
C ALA A 62 -0.69 -4.96 -8.38
N MET A 63 -1.50 -4.98 -9.43
CA MET A 63 -2.20 -6.19 -9.83
C MET A 63 -1.22 -7.29 -10.21
N ALA A 64 -0.17 -6.93 -10.94
CA ALA A 64 0.84 -7.90 -11.34
C ALA A 64 1.53 -8.51 -10.11
N SER A 65 1.80 -7.69 -9.09
CA SER A 65 2.41 -8.19 -7.86
C SER A 65 1.51 -9.20 -7.16
N VAL A 66 0.20 -8.94 -7.17
CA VAL A 66 -0.74 -9.88 -6.57
C VAL A 66 -0.76 -11.19 -7.35
N ARG A 67 -0.82 -11.09 -8.68
CA ARG A 67 -0.90 -12.28 -9.53
C ARG A 67 0.35 -13.15 -9.46
N SER A 68 1.51 -12.53 -9.30
CA SER A 68 2.78 -13.27 -9.25
C SER A 68 3.02 -13.93 -7.90
N GLY A 69 2.22 -13.58 -6.89
CA GLY A 69 2.41 -14.11 -5.55
C GLY A 69 3.42 -13.35 -4.71
N GLU A 70 4.01 -12.29 -5.26
CA GLU A 70 5.01 -11.50 -4.54
C GLU A 70 4.48 -10.96 -3.22
N LEU A 71 3.21 -10.54 -3.23
CA LEU A 71 2.61 -9.95 -2.05
C LEU A 71 2.61 -10.91 -0.87
N ARG A 72 2.20 -12.16 -1.12
CA ARG A 72 2.18 -13.15 -0.05
C ARG A 72 3.58 -13.61 0.32
N ALA A 73 4.48 -13.63 -0.64
CA ALA A 73 5.87 -14.00 -0.36
C ALA A 73 6.51 -12.99 0.58
N GLU A 74 6.24 -11.70 0.37
CA GLU A 74 6.81 -10.64 1.21
C GLU A 74 6.21 -10.62 2.62
N HIS A 75 4.93 -10.99 2.73
CA HIS A 75 4.22 -10.91 4.01
C HIS A 75 4.02 -12.27 4.65
N GLY A 76 4.61 -13.30 4.06
CA GLY A 76 4.52 -14.65 4.58
C GLY A 76 3.21 -15.34 4.21
N PRO A 77 3.16 -16.66 4.42
CA PRO A 77 1.96 -17.41 4.09
C PRO A 77 0.81 -17.05 5.03
N ARG A 78 -0.40 -17.10 4.49
CA ARG A 78 -1.61 -16.85 5.28
C ARG A 78 -2.25 -18.18 5.60
N GLN A 79 -2.71 -18.27 6.81
CA GLN A 79 -3.36 -19.48 7.27
C GLN A 79 -4.86 -19.32 7.30
#